data_c4e900fc3764cd9b18ff2d21345631a6
#
_entry.id   c4e900fc3764cd9b18ff2d21345631a6
#
_cell.length_a   1.000
_cell.length_b   1.000
_cell.length_c   1.000
_cell.angle_alpha   90.00
_cell.angle_beta   90.00
_cell.angle_gamma   90.00
#
_symmetry.space_group_name_H-M   'P 1'
#
loop_
_entity.id
_entity.type
_entity.pdbx_description
1 polymer ?
#
loop_
_entity_poly.entity_id
_entity_poly.type
_entity_poly.pdbx_seq_one_letter_code
_entity_poly.pdbx_strand_id
1 'polypeptide(L)'
;MAIGGITINPERERIVDFSEPWLYHGIRILEKNIPRDSPMQSFLQPLQSSLWTALFISVLLVGLAIFFLDFKSPFDRFYQMDRKMNEDLFGEGDADKDDNVNFNEAMWFVWGVLLNSGVSEKTPRSCSARVLGIVWCGFCMIMVASYTANLAAFLVLDQPEKGLTGVTDPRVSA
;
A
#
# COMPACT_ATOMS: atom_id res chain seq x y z
N MET A 1 -11.87 -35.34 58.68
CA MET A 1 -11.93 -34.38 57.55
C MET A 1 -10.69 -33.54 57.66
N ALA A 2 -9.85 -33.57 56.66
CA ALA A 2 -8.62 -32.73 56.56
C ALA A 2 -8.81 -31.67 55.48
N ILE A 3 -8.50 -30.41 55.82
CA ILE A 3 -8.61 -29.27 54.91
C ILE A 3 -7.21 -28.67 54.77
N GLY A 4 -6.71 -28.59 53.58
CA GLY A 4 -5.38 -28.00 53.28
C GLY A 4 -5.04 -28.03 51.81
N GLY A 5 -3.89 -27.46 51.46
CA GLY A 5 -3.34 -27.47 50.10
C GLY A 5 -2.79 -28.84 49.70
N ILE A 6 -3.69 -29.81 49.53
CA ILE A 6 -3.32 -31.18 49.20
C ILE A 6 -3.57 -31.40 47.70
N THR A 7 -2.54 -31.81 46.98
CA THR A 7 -2.66 -32.19 45.57
C THR A 7 -3.35 -33.54 45.42
N ILE A 8 -4.36 -33.60 44.57
CA ILE A 8 -5.06 -34.83 44.19
C ILE A 8 -4.13 -35.62 43.26
N ASN A 9 -3.78 -36.85 43.71
CA ASN A 9 -2.92 -37.76 42.94
C ASN A 9 -3.62 -39.13 42.87
N PRO A 10 -3.51 -39.86 41.74
CA PRO A 10 -4.19 -41.16 41.60
C PRO A 10 -3.81 -42.20 42.67
N GLU A 11 -2.61 -42.11 43.24
CA GLU A 11 -2.17 -42.97 44.34
C GLU A 11 -2.91 -42.65 45.65
N ARG A 12 -3.20 -41.38 45.91
CA ARG A 12 -3.90 -40.94 47.13
C ARG A 12 -5.40 -41.13 47.03
N GLU A 13 -5.97 -41.01 45.83
CA GLU A 13 -7.39 -41.22 45.56
C GLU A 13 -7.82 -42.69 45.86
N ARG A 14 -6.87 -43.64 45.85
CA ARG A 14 -7.15 -45.03 46.22
C ARG A 14 -7.36 -45.25 47.70
N ILE A 15 -6.91 -44.31 48.53
CA ILE A 15 -6.89 -44.45 50.01
C ILE A 15 -7.87 -43.48 50.63
N VAL A 16 -8.12 -42.34 50.02
CA VAL A 16 -8.93 -41.24 50.57
C VAL A 16 -9.82 -40.64 49.49
N ASP A 17 -11.09 -40.44 49.79
CA ASP A 17 -12.03 -39.75 48.92
C ASP A 17 -11.76 -38.23 48.96
N PHE A 18 -11.52 -37.65 47.81
CA PHE A 18 -11.34 -36.20 47.65
C PHE A 18 -12.65 -35.53 47.23
N SER A 19 -12.94 -34.36 47.82
CA SER A 19 -13.97 -33.45 47.30
C SER A 19 -13.49 -32.77 46.02
N GLU A 20 -14.39 -32.03 45.35
CA GLU A 20 -13.99 -31.23 44.21
C GLU A 20 -12.88 -30.25 44.57
N PRO A 21 -11.86 -30.10 43.66
CA PRO A 21 -10.74 -29.20 43.91
C PRO A 21 -11.20 -27.74 43.85
N TRP A 22 -10.85 -26.95 44.86
CA TRP A 22 -11.16 -25.53 44.89
C TRP A 22 -10.19 -24.67 44.07
N LEU A 23 -9.01 -25.20 43.68
CA LEU A 23 -8.03 -24.52 42.89
C LEU A 23 -7.32 -25.51 41.94
N TYR A 24 -7.38 -25.19 40.66
CA TYR A 24 -6.63 -25.94 39.67
C TYR A 24 -5.28 -25.23 39.45
N HIS A 25 -4.20 -25.93 39.73
CA HIS A 25 -2.85 -25.44 39.50
C HIS A 25 -2.05 -26.45 38.69
N GLY A 26 -1.11 -25.94 37.91
CA GLY A 26 -0.27 -26.77 37.08
C GLY A 26 0.95 -25.99 36.60
N ILE A 27 1.83 -26.65 35.87
CA ILE A 27 2.97 -26.01 35.25
C ILE A 27 2.45 -25.17 34.09
N ARG A 28 2.80 -23.89 34.11
CA ARG A 28 2.44 -22.93 33.01
C ARG A 28 3.70 -22.32 32.47
N ILE A 29 3.71 -22.08 31.18
CA ILE A 29 4.80 -21.40 30.52
C ILE A 29 4.41 -19.93 30.40
N LEU A 30 5.27 -19.03 30.89
CA LEU A 30 5.12 -17.60 30.75
C LEU A 30 5.93 -17.17 29.53
N GLU A 31 5.26 -16.74 28.49
CA GLU A 31 5.87 -16.18 27.29
C GLU A 31 5.73 -14.66 27.30
N LYS A 32 6.82 -13.97 26.92
CA LYS A 32 6.80 -12.49 26.80
C LYS A 32 5.97 -12.09 25.58
N ASN A 33 4.87 -11.40 25.83
CA ASN A 33 4.12 -10.78 24.74
C ASN A 33 4.89 -9.57 24.19
N ILE A 34 5.37 -9.68 22.95
CA ILE A 34 6.01 -8.57 22.25
C ILE A 34 4.87 -7.73 21.63
N PRO A 35 4.71 -6.45 22.06
CA PRO A 35 3.69 -5.60 21.48
C PRO A 35 3.96 -5.41 19.99
N ARG A 36 2.93 -5.54 19.18
CA ARG A 36 3.00 -5.29 17.74
C ARG A 36 3.21 -3.81 17.47
N ASP A 37 3.98 -3.55 16.43
CA ASP A 37 4.10 -2.23 15.87
C ASP A 37 2.73 -1.69 15.45
N SER A 38 2.58 -0.35 15.48
CA SER A 38 1.31 0.27 15.15
C SER A 38 0.89 -0.08 13.72
N PRO A 39 -0.43 -0.29 13.45
CA PRO A 39 -0.92 -0.69 12.12
C PRO A 39 -0.55 0.32 11.02
N MET A 40 -0.29 1.58 11.37
CA MET A 40 0.16 2.60 10.41
C MET A 40 1.59 2.36 9.91
N GLN A 41 2.50 1.86 10.76
CA GLN A 41 3.86 1.53 10.34
C GLN A 41 3.86 0.31 9.42
N SER A 42 3.01 -0.66 9.68
CA SER A 42 2.85 -1.85 8.85
C SER A 42 2.43 -1.53 7.41
N PHE A 43 1.70 -0.45 7.17
CA PHE A 43 1.30 -0.02 5.84
C PHE A 43 2.49 0.56 5.01
N LEU A 44 3.43 1.24 5.65
CA LEU A 44 4.60 1.82 4.98
C LEU A 44 5.78 0.84 4.85
N GLN A 45 5.78 -0.22 5.64
CA GLN A 45 6.87 -1.20 5.76
C GLN A 45 7.13 -2.04 4.50
N PRO A 46 6.13 -2.37 3.62
CA PRO A 46 6.36 -3.16 2.42
C PRO A 46 7.35 -2.54 1.43
N LEU A 47 7.51 -1.21 1.48
CA LEU A 47 8.46 -0.47 0.65
C LEU A 47 9.48 0.24 1.53
N GLN A 48 10.76 0.06 1.19
CA GLN A 48 11.85 0.77 1.85
C GLN A 48 11.66 2.29 1.73
N SER A 49 12.00 3.04 2.78
CA SER A 49 11.83 4.52 2.80
C SER A 49 12.49 5.23 1.63
N SER A 50 13.61 4.69 1.11
CA SER A 50 14.29 5.22 -0.08
C SER A 50 13.44 5.09 -1.36
N LEU A 51 12.63 4.04 -1.48
CA LEU A 51 11.72 3.86 -2.62
C LEU A 51 10.57 4.85 -2.60
N TRP A 52 10.05 5.20 -1.41
CA TRP A 52 9.05 6.25 -1.27
C TRP A 52 9.58 7.61 -1.76
N THR A 53 10.78 7.99 -1.32
CA THR A 53 11.41 9.25 -1.77
C THR A 53 11.69 9.24 -3.27
N ALA A 54 12.20 8.13 -3.82
CA ALA A 54 12.43 7.97 -5.25
C ALA A 54 11.13 8.08 -6.07
N LEU A 55 10.03 7.51 -5.57
CA LEU A 55 8.72 7.60 -6.20
C LEU A 55 8.24 9.05 -6.28
N PHE A 56 8.31 9.81 -5.17
CA PHE A 56 7.94 11.22 -5.16
C PHE A 56 8.79 12.06 -6.13
N ILE A 57 10.10 11.84 -6.14
CA ILE A 57 11.00 12.53 -7.08
C ILE A 57 10.65 12.17 -8.53
N SER A 58 10.36 10.90 -8.82
CA SER A 58 9.98 10.47 -10.18
C SER A 58 8.68 11.11 -10.66
N VAL A 59 7.68 11.25 -9.78
CA VAL A 59 6.42 11.97 -10.08
C VAL A 59 6.70 13.42 -10.48
N LEU A 60 7.54 14.12 -9.70
CA LEU A 60 7.90 15.51 -10.00
C LEU A 60 8.64 15.63 -11.31
N LEU A 61 9.62 14.76 -11.58
CA LEU A 61 10.40 14.77 -12.81
C LEU A 61 9.54 14.47 -14.04
N VAL A 62 8.65 13.48 -13.96
CA VAL A 62 7.75 13.15 -15.07
C VAL A 62 6.72 14.25 -15.29
N GLY A 63 6.17 14.85 -14.24
CA GLY A 63 5.26 15.98 -14.36
C GLY A 63 5.91 17.18 -15.03
N LEU A 64 7.14 17.52 -14.65
CA LEU A 64 7.94 18.55 -15.30
C LEU A 64 8.25 18.20 -16.76
N ALA A 65 8.63 16.97 -17.04
CA ALA A 65 8.93 16.53 -18.41
C ALA A 65 7.68 16.63 -19.32
N ILE A 66 6.51 16.20 -18.85
CA ILE A 66 5.24 16.33 -19.59
C ILE A 66 4.94 17.81 -19.85
N PHE A 67 5.06 18.66 -18.82
CA PHE A 67 4.84 20.09 -18.95
C PHE A 67 5.77 20.73 -20.02
N PHE A 68 7.08 20.42 -19.96
CA PHE A 68 8.04 20.94 -20.93
C PHE A 68 7.82 20.41 -22.36
N LEU A 69 7.45 19.14 -22.51
CA LEU A 69 7.17 18.53 -23.80
C LEU A 69 5.90 19.12 -24.42
N ASP A 70 4.91 19.40 -23.61
CA ASP A 70 3.66 20.00 -24.10
C ASP A 70 3.85 21.48 -24.43
N PHE A 71 4.61 22.22 -23.60
CA PHE A 71 4.92 23.64 -23.83
C PHE A 71 5.79 23.89 -25.08
N LYS A 72 6.74 23.02 -25.39
CA LYS A 72 7.65 23.13 -26.56
C LYS A 72 7.16 22.42 -27.80
N SER A 73 5.95 21.87 -27.81
CA SER A 73 5.47 21.09 -28.93
C SER A 73 5.14 21.96 -30.14
N PRO A 74 5.83 21.81 -31.30
CA PRO A 74 5.47 22.51 -32.53
C PRO A 74 4.13 22.04 -33.10
N PHE A 75 3.58 20.92 -32.63
CA PHE A 75 2.29 20.38 -33.06
C PHE A 75 1.11 21.22 -32.61
N ASP A 76 1.25 22.02 -31.56
CA ASP A 76 0.21 22.92 -31.08
C ASP A 76 -0.25 23.93 -32.13
N ARG A 77 0.67 24.35 -33.01
CA ARG A 77 0.35 25.25 -34.13
C ARG A 77 -0.59 24.62 -35.18
N PHE A 78 -0.46 23.30 -35.42
CA PHE A 78 -1.34 22.60 -36.37
C PHE A 78 -2.76 22.47 -35.81
N TYR A 79 -2.90 22.15 -34.56
CA TYR A 79 -4.22 22.07 -33.90
C TYR A 79 -4.89 23.42 -33.74
N GLN A 80 -4.14 24.48 -33.49
CA GLN A 80 -4.67 25.84 -33.46
C GLN A 80 -5.11 26.33 -34.86
N MET A 81 -4.42 25.92 -35.91
CA MET A 81 -4.80 26.27 -37.29
C MET A 81 -6.07 25.54 -37.73
N ASP A 82 -6.20 24.26 -37.39
CA ASP A 82 -7.37 23.44 -37.68
C ASP A 82 -8.61 23.93 -36.88
N ARG A 83 -8.40 24.37 -35.65
CA ARG A 83 -9.45 24.96 -34.81
C ARG A 83 -9.93 26.31 -35.36
N LYS A 84 -9.03 27.20 -35.68
CA LYS A 84 -9.40 28.51 -36.29
C LYS A 84 -10.18 28.34 -37.59
N MET A 85 -9.80 27.36 -38.42
CA MET A 85 -10.53 27.05 -39.62
C MET A 85 -11.95 26.50 -39.34
N ASN A 86 -12.11 25.73 -38.27
CA ASN A 86 -13.43 25.25 -37.83
C ASN A 86 -14.27 26.33 -37.16
N GLU A 87 -13.68 27.22 -36.36
CA GLU A 87 -14.38 28.39 -35.77
C GLU A 87 -14.90 29.34 -36.84
N ASP A 88 -14.11 29.60 -37.90
CA ASP A 88 -14.50 30.45 -39.04
C ASP A 88 -15.63 29.81 -39.88
N LEU A 89 -15.73 28.47 -39.89
CA LEU A 89 -16.72 27.74 -40.68
C LEU A 89 -18.04 27.46 -39.94
N PHE A 90 -18.02 27.27 -38.61
CA PHE A 90 -19.18 26.81 -37.86
C PHE A 90 -19.65 27.75 -36.75
N GLY A 91 -18.97 28.86 -36.48
CA GLY A 91 -19.51 29.97 -35.65
C GLY A 91 -19.86 29.62 -34.19
N GLU A 92 -19.32 28.57 -33.65
CA GLU A 92 -19.59 28.16 -32.26
C GLU A 92 -18.46 28.63 -31.34
N GLY A 93 -18.67 29.84 -30.80
CA GLY A 93 -17.81 30.42 -29.78
C GLY A 93 -18.17 29.94 -28.40
N ASP A 94 -17.43 28.98 -27.90
CA ASP A 94 -17.13 28.89 -26.47
C ASP A 94 -15.78 28.18 -26.31
N ALA A 95 -14.74 28.87 -26.72
CA ALA A 95 -13.38 28.39 -26.56
C ALA A 95 -12.89 28.81 -25.18
N ASP A 96 -12.86 27.88 -24.28
CA ASP A 96 -12.06 27.94 -23.06
C ASP A 96 -10.61 28.32 -23.46
N LYS A 97 -10.26 29.56 -23.17
CA LYS A 97 -9.10 30.29 -23.71
C LYS A 97 -7.73 29.82 -23.19
N ASP A 98 -7.69 28.81 -22.32
CA ASP A 98 -6.48 28.26 -21.73
C ASP A 98 -6.25 26.81 -22.18
N ASP A 99 -5.80 26.66 -23.40
CA ASP A 99 -5.57 25.37 -24.04
C ASP A 99 -4.18 24.78 -23.76
N ASN A 100 -3.33 25.51 -23.06
CA ASN A 100 -2.02 25.01 -22.64
C ASN A 100 -2.17 24.22 -21.34
N VAL A 101 -1.63 23.00 -21.32
CA VAL A 101 -1.58 22.20 -20.11
C VAL A 101 -0.78 22.96 -19.05
N ASN A 102 -1.47 23.49 -18.04
CA ASN A 102 -0.84 24.14 -16.91
C ASN A 102 -0.01 23.11 -16.14
N PHE A 103 1.08 23.55 -15.50
CA PHE A 103 1.90 22.69 -14.64
C PHE A 103 1.04 21.89 -13.63
N ASN A 104 0.01 22.50 -13.09
CA ASN A 104 -0.91 21.86 -12.15
C ASN A 104 -1.70 20.71 -12.81
N GLU A 105 -2.12 20.86 -14.05
CA GLU A 105 -2.82 19.82 -14.83
C GLU A 105 -1.88 18.66 -15.18
N ALA A 106 -0.64 18.95 -15.54
CA ALA A 106 0.38 17.93 -15.80
C ALA A 106 0.65 17.11 -14.52
N MET A 107 0.78 17.78 -13.38
CA MET A 107 0.94 17.11 -12.10
C MET A 107 -0.29 16.29 -11.72
N TRP A 108 -1.48 16.82 -11.93
CA TRP A 108 -2.73 16.09 -11.70
C TRP A 108 -2.84 14.83 -12.55
N PHE A 109 -2.46 14.92 -13.82
CA PHE A 109 -2.41 13.75 -14.71
C PHE A 109 -1.44 12.67 -14.19
N VAL A 110 -0.21 13.04 -13.84
CA VAL A 110 0.81 12.10 -13.33
C VAL A 110 0.35 11.41 -12.05
N TRP A 111 -0.24 12.16 -11.12
CA TRP A 111 -0.83 11.60 -9.90
C TRP A 111 -2.04 10.71 -10.19
N GLY A 112 -2.91 11.12 -11.09
CA GLY A 112 -4.07 10.34 -11.50
C GLY A 112 -3.69 8.98 -12.07
N VAL A 113 -2.65 8.95 -12.89
CA VAL A 113 -2.10 7.69 -13.44
C VAL A 113 -1.48 6.83 -12.33
N LEU A 114 -0.72 7.42 -11.41
CA LEU A 114 -0.10 6.68 -10.30
C LEU A 114 -1.14 6.02 -9.38
N LEU A 115 -2.20 6.76 -9.05
CA LEU A 115 -3.27 6.27 -8.18
C LEU A 115 -4.29 5.39 -8.91
N ASN A 116 -4.11 5.19 -10.23
CA ASN A 116 -5.05 4.46 -11.09
C ASN A 116 -6.50 4.97 -10.95
N SER A 117 -6.65 6.28 -10.72
CA SER A 117 -7.94 6.90 -10.41
C SER A 117 -8.81 7.14 -11.64
N GLY A 118 -8.26 7.03 -12.85
CA GLY A 118 -8.97 7.29 -14.10
C GLY A 118 -9.45 8.74 -14.28
N VAL A 119 -9.13 9.62 -13.35
CA VAL A 119 -9.59 11.01 -13.30
C VAL A 119 -8.61 11.93 -14.03
N SER A 120 -8.39 11.71 -15.30
CA SER A 120 -7.69 12.70 -16.11
C SER A 120 -8.63 13.25 -17.18
N GLU A 121 -9.25 14.35 -16.85
CA GLU A 121 -10.13 15.09 -17.76
C GLU A 121 -9.37 15.66 -18.96
N LYS A 122 -8.08 15.99 -18.76
CA LYS A 122 -7.19 16.49 -19.80
C LYS A 122 -6.00 15.57 -19.99
N THR A 123 -5.90 15.00 -21.19
CA THR A 123 -4.75 14.18 -21.58
C THR A 123 -3.70 15.04 -22.30
N PRO A 124 -2.39 14.71 -22.19
CA PRO A 124 -1.35 15.42 -22.92
C PRO A 124 -1.64 15.42 -24.43
N ARG A 125 -1.47 16.56 -25.09
CA ARG A 125 -1.77 16.71 -26.53
C ARG A 125 -0.60 16.34 -27.40
N SER A 126 0.62 16.59 -26.94
CA SER A 126 1.83 16.28 -27.66
C SER A 126 2.03 14.78 -27.81
N CYS A 127 2.40 14.33 -29.02
CA CYS A 127 2.71 12.91 -29.27
C CYS A 127 3.84 12.42 -28.35
N SER A 128 4.87 13.24 -28.13
CA SER A 128 5.98 12.93 -27.24
C SER A 128 5.54 12.78 -25.78
N ALA A 129 4.66 13.68 -25.31
CA ALA A 129 4.12 13.61 -23.96
C ALA A 129 3.20 12.39 -23.77
N ARG A 130 2.46 11.98 -24.81
CA ARG A 130 1.65 10.76 -24.79
C ARG A 130 2.52 9.50 -24.68
N VAL A 131 3.60 9.42 -25.43
CA VAL A 131 4.55 8.29 -25.36
C VAL A 131 5.14 8.21 -23.94
N LEU A 132 5.57 9.35 -23.39
CA LEU A 132 6.06 9.40 -22.00
C LEU A 132 4.97 8.98 -21.00
N GLY A 133 3.72 9.41 -21.20
CA GLY A 133 2.58 9.01 -20.40
C GLY A 133 2.33 7.50 -20.40
N ILE A 134 2.47 6.86 -21.56
CA ILE A 134 2.32 5.38 -21.67
C ILE A 134 3.44 4.67 -20.89
N VAL A 135 4.68 5.11 -21.04
CA VAL A 135 5.82 4.56 -20.28
C VAL A 135 5.61 4.74 -18.77
N TRP A 136 5.16 5.94 -18.36
CA TRP A 136 4.82 6.24 -16.99
C TRP A 136 3.70 5.33 -16.45
N CYS A 137 2.66 5.12 -17.24
CA CYS A 137 1.55 4.21 -16.88
C CYS A 137 2.05 2.78 -16.64
N GLY A 138 2.91 2.25 -17.52
CA GLY A 138 3.52 0.94 -17.35
C GLY A 138 4.36 0.85 -16.07
N PHE A 139 5.16 1.87 -15.78
CA PHE A 139 5.93 1.95 -14.54
C PHE A 139 5.02 1.95 -13.30
N CYS A 140 3.97 2.77 -13.29
CA CYS A 140 3.00 2.84 -12.19
C CYS A 140 2.31 1.49 -11.97
N MET A 141 1.92 0.79 -13.02
CA MET A 141 1.33 -0.56 -12.94
C MET A 141 2.26 -1.54 -12.21
N ILE A 142 3.54 -1.56 -12.58
CA ILE A 142 4.53 -2.44 -11.94
C ILE A 142 4.72 -2.05 -10.47
N MET A 143 4.79 -0.77 -10.17
CA MET A 143 4.95 -0.28 -8.79
C MET A 143 3.77 -0.66 -7.89
N VAL A 144 2.54 -0.45 -8.36
CA VAL A 144 1.33 -0.82 -7.62
C VAL A 144 1.25 -2.33 -7.44
N ALA A 145 1.53 -3.12 -8.48
CA ALA A 145 1.55 -4.58 -8.39
C ALA A 145 2.62 -5.09 -7.40
N SER A 146 3.82 -4.51 -7.42
CA SER A 146 4.90 -4.84 -6.50
C SER A 146 4.54 -4.48 -5.06
N TYR A 147 3.92 -3.32 -4.85
CA TYR A 147 3.47 -2.90 -3.53
C TYR A 147 2.40 -3.85 -2.97
N THR A 148 1.38 -4.20 -3.76
CA THR A 148 0.33 -5.13 -3.33
C THR A 148 0.86 -6.52 -3.04
N ALA A 149 1.80 -7.03 -3.85
CA ALA A 149 2.44 -8.32 -3.62
C ALA A 149 3.26 -8.34 -2.33
N ASN A 150 4.07 -7.31 -2.10
CA ASN A 150 4.88 -7.18 -0.88
C ASN A 150 4.00 -7.00 0.36
N LEU A 151 2.92 -6.22 0.27
CA LEU A 151 1.97 -6.03 1.37
C LEU A 151 1.29 -7.37 1.72
N ALA A 152 0.85 -8.14 0.72
CA ALA A 152 0.25 -9.44 0.94
C ALA A 152 1.23 -10.42 1.60
N ALA A 153 2.48 -10.48 1.11
CA ALA A 153 3.53 -11.30 1.70
C ALA A 153 3.84 -10.90 3.15
N PHE A 154 3.93 -9.60 3.42
CA PHE A 154 4.16 -9.08 4.76
C PHE A 154 3.03 -9.47 5.73
N LEU A 155 1.77 -9.30 5.33
CA LEU A 155 0.61 -9.65 6.16
C LEU A 155 0.52 -11.15 6.46
N VAL A 156 0.96 -12.01 5.53
CA VAL A 156 1.01 -13.46 5.73
C VAL A 156 2.14 -13.85 6.68
N LEU A 157 3.31 -13.23 6.55
CA LEU A 157 4.48 -13.51 7.39
C LEU A 157 4.32 -12.95 8.80
N ASP A 158 3.59 -11.85 8.97
CA ASP A 158 3.34 -11.19 10.26
C ASP A 158 2.20 -11.87 11.05
N GLN A 159 1.76 -13.08 10.67
CA GLN A 159 0.87 -13.85 11.51
C GLN A 159 1.59 -14.20 12.81
N PRO A 160 0.91 -14.01 13.97
CA PRO A 160 1.52 -14.33 15.25
C PRO A 160 1.92 -15.80 15.24
N GLU A 161 3.17 -16.06 15.57
CA GLU A 161 3.56 -17.44 15.88
C GLU A 161 2.56 -17.98 16.89
N LYS A 162 2.00 -19.14 16.57
CA LYS A 162 1.09 -19.82 17.52
C LYS A 162 1.83 -19.95 18.84
N GLY A 163 1.24 -19.44 19.91
CA GLY A 163 1.82 -19.55 21.25
C GLY A 163 2.24 -20.98 21.56
N LEU A 164 3.15 -21.16 22.46
CA LEU A 164 3.67 -22.47 22.84
C LEU A 164 2.50 -23.41 23.21
N THR A 165 2.45 -24.56 22.55
CA THR A 165 1.34 -25.53 22.73
C THR A 165 1.51 -26.36 24.00
N GLY A 166 2.68 -26.32 24.66
CA GLY A 166 2.95 -27.05 25.89
C GLY A 166 4.41 -27.35 26.13
N VAL A 167 4.71 -28.11 27.16
CA VAL A 167 6.08 -28.50 27.54
C VAL A 167 6.77 -29.37 26.48
N THR A 168 5.99 -30.05 25.64
CA THR A 168 6.47 -30.91 24.56
C THR A 168 6.74 -30.17 23.26
N ASP A 169 6.56 -28.84 23.24
CA ASP A 169 6.88 -28.04 22.06
C ASP A 169 8.41 -28.03 21.81
N PRO A 170 8.89 -28.37 20.59
CA PRO A 170 10.31 -28.43 20.28
C PRO A 170 11.06 -27.10 20.52
N ARG A 171 10.35 -25.98 20.60
CA ARG A 171 10.91 -24.66 20.92
C ARG A 171 11.26 -24.47 22.40
N VAL A 172 10.75 -25.32 23.29
CA VAL A 172 11.02 -25.26 24.73
C VAL A 172 12.30 -26.03 25.08
N SER A 173 12.74 -26.96 24.23
CA SER A 173 13.92 -27.80 24.45
C SER A 173 15.22 -27.27 23.80
N ALA A 174 15.19 -26.12 23.13
CA ALA A 174 16.34 -25.43 22.56
C ALA A 174 16.78 -24.28 23.47
#